data_8033376f96647cbf49e153033d48281f
#
_entry.id   8033376f96647cbf49e153033d48281f
#
_cell.length_a   1.000
_cell.length_b   1.000
_cell.length_c   1.000
_cell.angle_alpha   90.00
_cell.angle_beta   90.00
_cell.angle_gamma   90.00
#
_symmetry.space_group_name_H-M   'P 1'
#
loop_
_entity.id
_entity.type
_entity.pdbx_description
1 polymer ?
#
loop_
_entity_poly.entity_id
_entity_poly.type
_entity_poly.pdbx_seq_one_letter_code
_entity_poly.pdbx_strand_id
1 'polypeptide(L)'
;MTPALELRDLRFSYPDGSEALRGVDLRVAEGECVGLIGPNGAGKSTLLLHLNGILPEFGGGRDASRAMIRVFDEPISPDNLRSIRRAVGLLFQDPDDQLFCPTVFEDVAFGPRQFGLAEPDVRQAVTRALAMVGLAGFETRAPHRLSGGEKRRVCLAGVLACEPRVLVLDEPTSNLDPRGRRELKALLATIPATKIIATHDLELVVQLCTRAVILDGGKIVAEGPPADLLADEPLMLAHGLERPHILQHHHPH
;
A
#
# COMPACT_ATOMS: atom_id res chain seq x y z
N MET A 1 13.58 -16.90 -8.93
CA MET A 1 12.42 -16.76 -8.03
C MET A 1 11.35 -15.96 -8.75
N THR A 2 10.10 -16.41 -8.71
CA THR A 2 8.96 -15.69 -9.29
C THR A 2 8.74 -14.41 -8.49
N PRO A 3 8.62 -13.22 -9.11
CA PRO A 3 8.33 -11.98 -8.39
C PRO A 3 6.90 -12.02 -7.83
N ALA A 4 6.68 -11.37 -6.69
CA ALA A 4 5.32 -11.14 -6.18
C ALA A 4 4.54 -10.18 -7.08
N LEU A 5 5.23 -9.16 -7.59
CA LEU A 5 4.67 -8.18 -8.52
C LEU A 5 5.66 -7.91 -9.66
N GLU A 6 5.14 -7.81 -10.88
CA GLU A 6 5.90 -7.38 -12.06
C GLU A 6 5.05 -6.44 -12.90
N LEU A 7 5.61 -5.27 -13.18
CA LEU A 7 5.06 -4.25 -14.07
C LEU A 7 6.01 -4.06 -15.23
N ARG A 8 5.48 -3.96 -16.44
CA ARG A 8 6.26 -3.72 -17.66
C ARG A 8 5.64 -2.61 -18.49
N ASP A 9 6.37 -1.54 -18.72
CA ASP A 9 5.98 -0.35 -19.49
C ASP A 9 4.56 0.13 -19.15
N LEU A 10 4.20 0.15 -17.86
CA LEU A 10 2.86 0.54 -17.42
C LEU A 10 2.61 2.02 -17.74
N ARG A 11 1.62 2.28 -18.57
CA ARG A 11 1.19 3.64 -18.99
C ARG A 11 -0.27 3.83 -18.63
N PHE A 12 -0.61 4.99 -18.13
CA PHE A 12 -2.00 5.31 -17.80
C PHE A 12 -2.26 6.80 -17.89
N SER A 13 -3.39 7.15 -18.51
CA SER A 13 -3.94 8.51 -18.53
C SER A 13 -5.38 8.48 -18.01
N TYR A 14 -5.74 9.47 -17.21
CA TYR A 14 -7.11 9.67 -16.79
C TYR A 14 -8.01 10.15 -17.94
N PRO A 15 -9.35 10.04 -17.82
CA PRO A 15 -10.28 10.48 -18.88
C PRO A 15 -10.16 11.95 -19.25
N ASP A 16 -9.66 12.80 -18.36
CA ASP A 16 -9.39 14.22 -18.61
C ASP A 16 -8.13 14.48 -19.47
N GLY A 17 -7.43 13.41 -19.84
CA GLY A 17 -6.19 13.45 -20.62
C GLY A 17 -4.93 13.64 -19.79
N SER A 18 -5.02 13.73 -18.47
CA SER A 18 -3.84 13.81 -17.60
C SER A 18 -3.09 12.47 -17.58
N GLU A 19 -1.83 12.47 -18.03
CA GLU A 19 -0.99 11.28 -18.07
C GLU A 19 -0.31 11.07 -16.71
N ALA A 20 -0.77 10.05 -15.97
CA ALA A 20 -0.31 9.76 -14.62
C ALA A 20 0.86 8.76 -14.56
N LEU A 21 0.93 7.80 -15.50
CA LEU A 21 2.02 6.83 -15.60
C LEU A 21 2.56 6.78 -17.03
N ARG A 22 3.89 6.80 -17.18
CA ARG A 22 4.58 7.02 -18.45
C ARG A 22 5.62 5.95 -18.77
N GLY A 23 5.25 4.69 -18.57
CA GLY A 23 6.15 3.57 -18.77
C GLY A 23 6.89 3.21 -17.49
N VAL A 24 6.15 2.66 -16.53
CA VAL A 24 6.70 2.20 -15.24
C VAL A 24 7.05 0.72 -15.37
N ASP A 25 8.33 0.42 -15.16
CA ASP A 25 8.85 -0.93 -15.00
C ASP A 25 9.20 -1.14 -13.53
N LEU A 26 8.65 -2.18 -12.90
CA LEU A 26 8.91 -2.51 -11.50
C LEU A 26 8.81 -4.01 -11.27
N ARG A 27 9.78 -4.58 -10.57
CA ARG A 27 9.70 -5.96 -10.04
C ARG A 27 9.85 -5.93 -8.53
N VAL A 28 9.00 -6.67 -7.85
CA VAL A 28 9.04 -6.81 -6.39
C VAL A 28 9.12 -8.29 -6.06
N ALA A 29 10.16 -8.67 -5.32
CA ALA A 29 10.34 -10.05 -4.88
C ALA A 29 9.34 -10.42 -3.77
N GLU A 30 9.03 -11.70 -3.62
CA GLU A 30 8.20 -12.15 -2.49
C GLU A 30 8.93 -11.90 -1.16
N GLY A 31 8.20 -11.32 -0.19
CA GLY A 31 8.74 -10.93 1.11
C GLY A 31 9.50 -9.57 1.11
N GLU A 32 9.73 -8.96 -0.04
CA GLU A 32 10.39 -7.66 -0.13
C GLU A 32 9.49 -6.54 0.42
N CYS A 33 10.11 -5.52 1.03
CA CYS A 33 9.44 -4.28 1.41
C CYS A 33 10.01 -3.12 0.58
N VAL A 34 9.19 -2.56 -0.31
CA VAL A 34 9.57 -1.46 -1.20
C VAL A 34 8.91 -0.17 -0.76
N GLY A 35 9.71 0.87 -0.53
CA GLY A 35 9.23 2.24 -0.33
C GLY A 35 9.07 2.95 -1.68
N LEU A 36 7.87 3.39 -2.00
CA LEU A 36 7.57 4.20 -3.18
C LEU A 36 7.48 5.67 -2.76
N ILE A 37 8.49 6.46 -3.10
CA ILE A 37 8.60 7.87 -2.74
C ILE A 37 8.52 8.77 -3.97
N GLY A 38 8.26 10.04 -3.78
CA GLY A 38 8.16 11.02 -4.87
C GLY A 38 7.27 12.18 -4.50
N PRO A 39 7.29 13.28 -5.27
CA PRO A 39 6.48 14.46 -5.00
C PRO A 39 4.97 14.18 -5.12
N ASN A 40 4.16 15.14 -4.68
CA ASN A 40 2.72 15.08 -4.89
C ASN A 40 2.42 15.11 -6.40
N GLY A 41 1.46 14.31 -6.84
CA GLY A 41 1.13 14.18 -8.26
C GLY A 41 2.09 13.31 -9.09
N ALA A 42 3.11 12.69 -8.49
CA ALA A 42 4.06 11.83 -9.19
C ALA A 42 3.43 10.55 -9.81
N GLY A 43 2.21 10.18 -9.39
CA GLY A 43 1.53 8.97 -9.85
C GLY A 43 1.54 7.81 -8.85
N LYS A 44 1.99 8.02 -7.59
CA LYS A 44 2.11 6.97 -6.57
C LYS A 44 0.78 6.24 -6.32
N SER A 45 -0.27 6.96 -5.91
CA SER A 45 -1.59 6.36 -5.64
C SER A 45 -2.18 5.72 -6.89
N THR A 46 -1.99 6.32 -8.06
CA THR A 46 -2.40 5.74 -9.35
C THR A 46 -1.72 4.39 -9.58
N LEU A 47 -0.40 4.30 -9.33
CA LEU A 47 0.33 3.04 -9.43
C LEU A 47 -0.22 1.99 -8.46
N LEU A 48 -0.45 2.37 -7.18
CA LEU A 48 -0.99 1.45 -6.18
C LEU A 48 -2.37 0.89 -6.55
N LEU A 49 -3.26 1.73 -7.11
CA LEU A 49 -4.60 1.32 -7.56
C LEU A 49 -4.55 0.30 -8.71
N HIS A 50 -3.53 0.35 -9.55
CA HIS A 50 -3.31 -0.65 -10.60
C HIS A 50 -2.92 -2.02 -10.04
N LEU A 51 -2.13 -2.07 -8.94
CA LEU A 51 -1.67 -3.32 -8.35
C LEU A 51 -2.80 -4.19 -7.79
N ASN A 52 -3.91 -3.58 -7.37
CA ASN A 52 -5.11 -4.27 -6.87
C ASN A 52 -6.19 -4.43 -7.96
N GLY A 53 -5.95 -3.95 -9.19
CA GLY A 53 -6.91 -3.98 -10.28
C GLY A 53 -8.14 -3.09 -10.06
N ILE A 54 -8.02 -2.00 -9.29
CA ILE A 54 -9.04 -0.94 -9.21
C ILE A 54 -8.97 -0.07 -10.47
N LEU A 55 -7.77 0.32 -10.87
CA LEU A 55 -7.53 0.95 -12.16
C LEU A 55 -6.96 -0.05 -13.17
N PRO A 56 -7.23 0.15 -14.45
CA PRO A 56 -8.25 1.06 -14.99
C PRO A 56 -9.67 0.55 -14.67
N GLU A 57 -10.65 1.45 -14.64
CA GLU A 57 -12.06 1.10 -14.39
C GLU A 57 -12.62 0.18 -15.50
N PHE A 58 -13.54 -0.70 -15.11
CA PHE A 58 -14.21 -1.60 -16.05
C PHE A 58 -15.21 -0.84 -16.90
N GLY A 59 -15.09 -0.93 -18.22
CA GLY A 59 -16.12 -0.44 -19.13
C GLY A 59 -15.67 -0.06 -20.54
N GLY A 60 -14.41 0.02 -20.83
CA GLY A 60 -13.91 0.47 -22.11
C GLY A 60 -12.82 -0.42 -22.71
N GLY A 61 -13.21 -1.52 -23.37
CA GLY A 61 -12.28 -2.28 -24.21
C GLY A 61 -11.23 -3.13 -23.47
N ARG A 62 -10.46 -3.89 -24.24
CA ARG A 62 -9.26 -4.58 -23.74
C ARG A 62 -8.22 -3.53 -23.36
N ASP A 63 -8.11 -3.24 -22.07
CA ASP A 63 -7.10 -2.31 -21.60
C ASP A 63 -5.73 -2.99 -21.59
N ALA A 64 -4.88 -2.55 -22.51
CA ALA A 64 -3.53 -3.07 -22.64
C ALA A 64 -2.69 -2.87 -21.36
N SER A 65 -3.05 -1.90 -20.50
CA SER A 65 -2.32 -1.62 -19.26
C SER A 65 -2.37 -2.77 -18.27
N ARG A 66 -3.44 -3.57 -18.24
CA ARG A 66 -3.58 -4.73 -17.33
C ARG A 66 -2.69 -5.90 -17.72
N ALA A 67 -2.48 -6.13 -19.00
CA ALA A 67 -1.57 -7.16 -19.47
C ALA A 67 -0.11 -6.90 -19.03
N MET A 68 0.19 -5.66 -18.66
CA MET A 68 1.50 -5.22 -18.20
C MET A 68 1.75 -5.47 -16.71
N ILE A 69 0.74 -5.89 -15.95
CA ILE A 69 0.86 -6.17 -14.51
C ILE A 69 0.64 -7.64 -14.24
N ARG A 70 1.58 -8.25 -13.55
CA ARG A 70 1.50 -9.64 -13.10
C ARG A 70 1.62 -9.69 -11.58
N VAL A 71 0.78 -10.50 -10.96
CA VAL A 71 0.77 -10.81 -9.53
C VAL A 71 1.06 -12.30 -9.39
N PHE A 72 2.19 -12.68 -8.79
CA PHE A 72 2.66 -14.07 -8.72
C PHE A 72 2.59 -14.78 -10.07
N ASP A 73 3.10 -14.11 -11.11
CA ASP A 73 3.12 -14.58 -12.51
C ASP A 73 1.76 -14.63 -13.23
N GLU A 74 0.66 -14.33 -12.56
CA GLU A 74 -0.66 -14.22 -13.16
C GLU A 74 -0.93 -12.79 -13.66
N PRO A 75 -1.23 -12.59 -14.95
CA PRO A 75 -1.60 -11.26 -15.45
C PRO A 75 -2.96 -10.84 -14.88
N ILE A 76 -3.08 -9.58 -14.48
CA ILE A 76 -4.37 -9.05 -13.99
C ILE A 76 -5.36 -9.03 -15.16
N SER A 77 -6.52 -9.66 -14.96
CA SER A 77 -7.61 -9.73 -15.94
C SER A 77 -8.98 -9.62 -15.23
N PRO A 78 -10.06 -9.30 -15.96
CA PRO A 78 -11.42 -9.31 -15.40
C PRO A 78 -11.80 -10.61 -14.72
N ASP A 79 -11.35 -11.74 -15.28
CA ASP A 79 -11.75 -13.08 -14.83
C ASP A 79 -11.09 -13.49 -13.52
N ASN A 80 -9.92 -12.91 -13.17
CA ASN A 80 -9.17 -13.26 -11.96
C ASN A 80 -9.09 -12.15 -10.90
N LEU A 81 -9.83 -11.04 -11.07
CA LEU A 81 -9.78 -9.92 -10.13
C LEU A 81 -10.08 -10.30 -8.68
N ARG A 82 -10.98 -11.28 -8.48
CA ARG A 82 -11.30 -11.72 -7.12
C ARG A 82 -10.09 -12.38 -6.45
N SER A 83 -9.35 -13.22 -7.15
CA SER A 83 -8.13 -13.85 -6.64
C SER A 83 -7.01 -12.84 -6.47
N ILE A 84 -6.84 -11.91 -7.41
CA ILE A 84 -5.86 -10.82 -7.31
C ILE A 84 -6.15 -9.94 -6.07
N ARG A 85 -7.39 -9.50 -5.87
CA ARG A 85 -7.78 -8.67 -4.72
C ARG A 85 -7.68 -9.40 -3.39
N ARG A 86 -7.78 -10.72 -3.38
CA ARG A 86 -7.48 -11.53 -2.19
C ARG A 86 -5.98 -11.58 -1.91
N ALA A 87 -5.16 -11.72 -2.96
CA ALA A 87 -3.70 -11.79 -2.83
C ALA A 87 -3.07 -10.42 -2.51
N VAL A 88 -3.64 -9.34 -3.02
CA VAL A 88 -3.14 -7.96 -2.89
C VAL A 88 -4.11 -7.12 -2.08
N GLY A 89 -3.81 -6.91 -0.80
CA GLY A 89 -4.59 -6.03 0.08
C GLY A 89 -4.14 -4.58 -0.08
N LEU A 90 -5.08 -3.67 -0.25
CA LEU A 90 -4.83 -2.23 -0.39
C LEU A 90 -5.37 -1.46 0.82
N LEU A 91 -4.51 -0.63 1.41
CA LEU A 91 -4.88 0.38 2.40
C LEU A 91 -4.88 1.76 1.72
N PHE A 92 -6.05 2.41 1.72
CA PHE A 92 -6.21 3.74 1.15
C PHE A 92 -5.61 4.84 2.04
N GLN A 93 -5.29 5.97 1.42
CA GLN A 93 -4.75 7.14 2.13
C GLN A 93 -5.75 7.71 3.14
N ASP A 94 -7.03 7.84 2.77
CA ASP A 94 -8.08 8.30 3.67
C ASP A 94 -8.87 7.09 4.24
N PRO A 95 -8.94 6.93 5.58
CA PRO A 95 -9.76 5.90 6.19
C PRO A 95 -11.25 6.01 5.85
N ASP A 96 -11.77 7.21 5.62
CA ASP A 96 -13.19 7.42 5.33
C ASP A 96 -13.57 6.93 3.91
N ASP A 97 -12.61 6.74 3.01
CA ASP A 97 -12.81 6.06 1.72
C ASP A 97 -12.94 4.53 1.86
N GLN A 98 -12.58 3.97 3.02
CA GLN A 98 -12.54 2.53 3.25
C GLN A 98 -13.55 2.05 4.29
N LEU A 99 -13.99 2.92 5.23
CA LEU A 99 -14.92 2.59 6.30
C LEU A 99 -16.33 3.09 5.94
N PHE A 100 -17.24 2.17 5.68
CA PHE A 100 -18.61 2.49 5.20
C PHE A 100 -19.70 1.69 5.89
N CYS A 101 -19.34 0.75 6.78
CA CYS A 101 -20.31 -0.08 7.49
C CYS A 101 -20.74 0.56 8.83
N PRO A 102 -21.89 0.15 9.41
CA PRO A 102 -22.35 0.67 10.69
C PRO A 102 -21.44 0.33 11.88
N THR A 103 -20.72 -0.80 11.81
CA THR A 103 -19.84 -1.27 12.90
C THR A 103 -18.46 -1.68 12.39
N VAL A 104 -17.47 -1.61 13.28
CA VAL A 104 -16.11 -2.08 13.03
C VAL A 104 -16.08 -3.55 12.59
N PHE A 105 -16.93 -4.39 13.24
CA PHE A 105 -17.06 -5.80 12.85
C PHE A 105 -17.43 -5.95 11.38
N GLU A 106 -18.44 -5.20 10.93
CA GLU A 106 -18.94 -5.30 9.56
C GLU A 106 -17.94 -4.80 8.53
N ASP A 107 -17.20 -3.70 8.82
CA ASP A 107 -16.13 -3.23 7.95
C ASP A 107 -15.01 -4.27 7.82
N VAL A 108 -14.55 -4.84 8.94
CA VAL A 108 -13.48 -5.85 8.92
C VAL A 108 -13.94 -7.17 8.32
N ALA A 109 -15.21 -7.55 8.51
CA ALA A 109 -15.82 -8.77 7.96
C ALA A 109 -16.12 -8.68 6.46
N PHE A 110 -16.16 -7.46 5.90
CA PHE A 110 -16.57 -7.24 4.51
C PHE A 110 -15.73 -8.05 3.52
N GLY A 111 -14.41 -7.91 3.57
CA GLY A 111 -13.49 -8.62 2.68
C GLY A 111 -13.61 -10.15 2.78
N PRO A 112 -13.47 -10.75 3.98
CA PRO A 112 -13.64 -12.20 4.19
C PRO A 112 -14.98 -12.73 3.65
N ARG A 113 -16.09 -12.02 3.85
CA ARG A 113 -17.40 -12.40 3.29
C ARG A 113 -17.43 -12.35 1.77
N GLN A 114 -16.85 -11.29 1.17
CA GLN A 114 -16.74 -11.15 -0.30
C GLN A 114 -15.91 -12.29 -0.91
N PHE A 115 -14.93 -12.79 -0.17
CA PHE A 115 -14.14 -13.96 -0.58
C PHE A 115 -14.79 -15.30 -0.26
N GLY A 116 -16.00 -15.31 0.30
CA GLY A 116 -16.83 -16.50 0.49
C GLY A 116 -16.47 -17.35 1.71
N LEU A 117 -15.85 -16.76 2.74
CA LEU A 117 -15.63 -17.44 4.01
C LEU A 117 -16.96 -17.71 4.69
N ALA A 118 -17.08 -18.84 5.40
CA ALA A 118 -18.22 -19.14 6.25
C ALA A 118 -18.24 -18.21 7.48
N GLU A 119 -19.41 -17.90 8.01
CA GLU A 119 -19.55 -16.95 9.14
C GLU A 119 -18.70 -17.28 10.37
N PRO A 120 -18.50 -18.55 10.78
CA PRO A 120 -17.57 -18.85 11.87
C PRO A 120 -16.12 -18.43 11.56
N ASP A 121 -15.65 -18.65 10.32
CA ASP A 121 -14.31 -18.28 9.88
C ASP A 121 -14.17 -16.76 9.75
N VAL A 122 -15.22 -16.07 9.28
CA VAL A 122 -15.29 -14.60 9.25
C VAL A 122 -15.10 -14.04 10.65
N ARG A 123 -15.85 -14.56 11.65
CA ARG A 123 -15.72 -14.09 13.05
C ARG A 123 -14.29 -14.28 13.57
N GLN A 124 -13.70 -15.43 13.29
CA GLN A 124 -12.32 -15.72 13.70
C GLN A 124 -11.33 -14.78 13.02
N ALA A 125 -11.47 -14.54 11.72
CA ALA A 125 -10.62 -13.61 10.96
C ALA A 125 -10.71 -12.18 11.52
N VAL A 126 -11.93 -11.69 11.80
CA VAL A 126 -12.16 -10.37 12.40
C VAL A 126 -11.49 -10.26 13.77
N THR A 127 -11.72 -11.24 14.65
CA THR A 127 -11.15 -11.24 16.02
C THR A 127 -9.62 -11.22 15.95
N ARG A 128 -9.00 -12.05 15.09
CA ARG A 128 -7.55 -12.07 14.91
C ARG A 128 -7.04 -10.72 14.38
N ALA A 129 -7.66 -10.19 13.33
CA ALA A 129 -7.23 -8.96 12.70
C ALA A 129 -7.33 -7.76 13.65
N LEU A 130 -8.42 -7.63 14.41
CA LEU A 130 -8.57 -6.58 15.42
C LEU A 130 -7.56 -6.72 16.56
N ALA A 131 -7.27 -7.95 17.00
CA ALA A 131 -6.22 -8.19 17.99
C ALA A 131 -4.83 -7.79 17.50
N MET A 132 -4.49 -8.10 16.24
CA MET A 132 -3.21 -7.73 15.60
C MET A 132 -2.99 -6.22 15.59
N VAL A 133 -4.04 -5.44 15.35
CA VAL A 133 -3.94 -3.96 15.31
C VAL A 133 -4.19 -3.30 16.68
N GLY A 134 -4.30 -4.09 17.77
CA GLY A 134 -4.52 -3.59 19.13
C GLY A 134 -5.91 -3.01 19.38
N LEU A 135 -6.94 -3.50 18.67
CA LEU A 135 -8.34 -3.06 18.76
C LEU A 135 -9.29 -4.19 19.18
N ALA A 136 -8.81 -5.17 19.95
CA ALA A 136 -9.69 -6.20 20.51
C ALA A 136 -10.81 -5.56 21.35
N GLY A 137 -12.06 -6.01 21.14
CA GLY A 137 -13.25 -5.46 21.83
C GLY A 137 -13.87 -4.23 21.14
N PHE A 138 -13.40 -3.86 19.94
CA PHE A 138 -13.96 -2.73 19.18
C PHE A 138 -15.08 -3.14 18.21
N GLU A 139 -15.41 -4.41 18.12
CA GLU A 139 -16.30 -5.00 17.12
C GLU A 139 -17.64 -4.27 16.97
N THR A 140 -18.24 -3.84 18.09
CA THR A 140 -19.56 -3.19 18.10
C THR A 140 -19.51 -1.66 17.99
N ARG A 141 -18.30 -1.08 17.97
CA ARG A 141 -18.16 0.37 17.86
C ARG A 141 -18.51 0.85 16.45
N ALA A 142 -19.09 2.05 16.38
CA ALA A 142 -19.34 2.71 15.10
C ALA A 142 -18.07 3.42 14.61
N PRO A 143 -17.62 3.24 13.35
CA PRO A 143 -16.39 3.83 12.83
C PRO A 143 -16.32 5.34 12.94
N HIS A 144 -17.44 6.06 12.78
CA HIS A 144 -17.48 7.52 12.89
C HIS A 144 -17.18 8.07 14.30
N ARG A 145 -17.15 7.19 15.33
CA ARG A 145 -16.80 7.55 16.72
C ARG A 145 -15.35 7.28 17.07
N LEU A 146 -14.57 6.78 16.13
CA LEU A 146 -13.17 6.45 16.31
C LEU A 146 -12.28 7.66 16.04
N SER A 147 -11.16 7.74 16.75
CA SER A 147 -10.07 8.67 16.39
C SER A 147 -9.46 8.31 15.02
N GLY A 148 -8.78 9.24 14.37
CA GLY A 148 -8.13 8.98 13.09
C GLY A 148 -7.16 7.81 13.13
N GLY A 149 -6.39 7.64 14.22
CA GLY A 149 -5.49 6.51 14.42
C GLY A 149 -6.22 5.18 14.61
N GLU A 150 -7.37 5.16 15.32
CA GLU A 150 -8.21 3.98 15.44
C GLU A 150 -8.85 3.61 14.10
N LYS A 151 -9.39 4.58 13.35
CA LYS A 151 -9.91 4.36 12.00
C LYS A 151 -8.86 3.71 11.09
N ARG A 152 -7.63 4.26 11.07
CA ARG A 152 -6.52 3.72 10.29
C ARG A 152 -6.22 2.26 10.65
N ARG A 153 -6.22 1.92 11.94
CA ARG A 153 -6.02 0.55 12.41
C ARG A 153 -7.18 -0.38 12.05
N VAL A 154 -8.44 0.11 12.05
CA VAL A 154 -9.59 -0.67 11.56
C VAL A 154 -9.47 -0.94 10.06
N CYS A 155 -9.10 0.05 9.24
CA CYS A 155 -8.83 -0.16 7.81
C CYS A 155 -7.78 -1.24 7.58
N LEU A 156 -6.65 -1.16 8.32
CA LEU A 156 -5.59 -2.17 8.25
C LEU A 156 -6.09 -3.55 8.71
N ALA A 157 -6.92 -3.62 9.77
CA ALA A 157 -7.54 -4.89 10.19
C ALA A 157 -8.41 -5.49 9.10
N GLY A 158 -9.21 -4.67 8.38
CA GLY A 158 -10.03 -5.12 7.25
C GLY A 158 -9.18 -5.73 6.13
N VAL A 159 -8.03 -5.14 5.84
CA VAL A 159 -7.07 -5.70 4.87
C VAL A 159 -6.48 -7.01 5.39
N LEU A 160 -5.99 -7.04 6.64
CA LEU A 160 -5.33 -8.20 7.24
C LEU A 160 -6.27 -9.38 7.47
N ALA A 161 -7.56 -9.14 7.68
CA ALA A 161 -8.58 -10.19 7.82
C ALA A 161 -8.70 -11.08 6.57
N CYS A 162 -8.25 -10.58 5.40
CA CYS A 162 -8.21 -11.32 4.15
C CYS A 162 -6.92 -12.13 3.96
N GLU A 163 -5.94 -12.02 4.86
CA GLU A 163 -4.64 -12.70 4.81
C GLU A 163 -3.90 -12.49 3.46
N PRO A 164 -3.69 -11.24 3.02
CA PRO A 164 -3.08 -10.98 1.73
C PRO A 164 -1.59 -11.36 1.74
N ARG A 165 -1.08 -11.80 0.58
CA ARG A 165 0.36 -12.07 0.37
C ARG A 165 1.16 -10.80 0.06
N VAL A 166 0.47 -9.77 -0.45
CA VAL A 166 1.04 -8.45 -0.76
C VAL A 166 0.21 -7.38 -0.05
N LEU A 167 0.86 -6.49 0.66
CA LEU A 167 0.27 -5.29 1.24
C LEU A 167 0.70 -4.07 0.44
N VAL A 168 -0.26 -3.37 -0.10
CA VAL A 168 -0.11 -2.09 -0.80
C VAL A 168 -0.66 -1.01 0.12
N LEU A 169 0.20 -0.10 0.57
CA LEU A 169 -0.12 0.86 1.60
C LEU A 169 0.08 2.28 1.07
N ASP A 170 -1.00 3.07 1.01
CA ASP A 170 -0.93 4.48 0.61
C ASP A 170 -0.93 5.37 1.85
N GLU A 171 0.19 6.06 2.08
CA GLU A 171 0.43 6.97 3.21
C GLU A 171 -0.01 6.40 4.58
N PRO A 172 0.45 5.21 4.98
CA PRO A 172 -0.09 4.51 6.15
C PRO A 172 0.10 5.28 7.47
N THR A 173 1.11 6.14 7.57
CA THR A 173 1.43 6.91 8.78
C THR A 173 0.91 8.34 8.77
N SER A 174 0.25 8.78 7.69
CA SER A 174 -0.29 10.14 7.60
C SER A 174 -1.36 10.39 8.66
N ASN A 175 -1.40 11.63 9.16
CA ASN A 175 -2.35 12.09 10.18
C ASN A 175 -2.31 11.31 11.52
N LEU A 176 -1.26 10.51 11.77
CA LEU A 176 -1.03 9.88 13.06
C LEU A 176 -0.17 10.78 13.95
N ASP A 177 -0.47 10.77 15.24
CA ASP A 177 0.41 11.34 16.25
C ASP A 177 1.73 10.54 16.35
N PRO A 178 2.78 11.05 17.00
CA PRO A 178 4.06 10.36 17.07
C PRO A 178 3.99 8.96 17.70
N ARG A 179 3.06 8.75 18.65
CA ARG A 179 2.87 7.43 19.30
C ARG A 179 2.21 6.45 18.32
N GLY A 180 1.11 6.83 17.70
CA GLY A 180 0.40 6.00 16.72
C GLY A 180 1.27 5.64 15.52
N ARG A 181 2.12 6.60 15.08
CA ARG A 181 3.10 6.35 14.01
C ARG A 181 4.12 5.27 14.42
N ARG A 182 4.68 5.33 15.63
CA ARG A 182 5.61 4.30 16.13
C ARG A 182 4.94 2.94 16.26
N GLU A 183 3.72 2.90 16.82
CA GLU A 183 2.95 1.67 16.99
C GLU A 183 2.63 1.03 15.63
N LEU A 184 2.24 1.82 14.62
CA LEU A 184 1.96 1.32 13.28
C LEU A 184 3.23 0.81 12.58
N LYS A 185 4.35 1.54 12.67
CA LYS A 185 5.65 1.09 12.13
C LYS A 185 6.05 -0.26 12.73
N ALA A 186 5.96 -0.41 14.06
CA ALA A 186 6.26 -1.67 14.74
C ALA A 186 5.34 -2.81 14.27
N LEU A 187 4.03 -2.55 14.13
CA LEU A 187 3.08 -3.52 13.60
C LEU A 187 3.45 -3.95 12.17
N LEU A 188 3.68 -3.00 11.26
CA LEU A 188 4.02 -3.30 9.86
C LEU A 188 5.31 -4.13 9.75
N ALA A 189 6.27 -3.96 10.67
CA ALA A 189 7.49 -4.76 10.72
C ALA A 189 7.22 -6.24 11.04
N THR A 190 6.16 -6.55 11.80
CA THR A 190 5.83 -7.94 12.19
C THR A 190 5.06 -8.72 11.14
N ILE A 191 4.46 -8.05 10.16
CA ILE A 191 3.63 -8.71 9.15
C ILE A 191 4.52 -9.34 8.06
N PRO A 192 4.50 -10.66 7.88
CA PRO A 192 5.38 -11.37 6.94
C PRO A 192 4.83 -11.35 5.50
N ALA A 193 4.36 -10.21 5.00
CA ALA A 193 3.87 -10.04 3.64
C ALA A 193 4.85 -9.22 2.81
N THR A 194 4.84 -9.40 1.49
CA THR A 194 5.45 -8.45 0.56
C THR A 194 4.79 -7.09 0.74
N LYS A 195 5.55 -5.99 0.75
CA LYS A 195 4.98 -4.65 1.00
C LYS A 195 5.41 -3.66 -0.07
N ILE A 196 4.45 -2.86 -0.54
CA ILE A 196 4.73 -1.61 -1.24
C ILE A 196 4.11 -0.48 -0.43
N ILE A 197 4.93 0.46 -0.01
CA ILE A 197 4.52 1.57 0.86
C ILE A 197 4.78 2.88 0.12
N ALA A 198 3.71 3.51 -0.40
CA ALA A 198 3.81 4.88 -0.89
C ALA A 198 3.74 5.82 0.30
N THR A 199 4.75 6.68 0.45
CA THR A 199 4.81 7.59 1.58
C THR A 199 5.78 8.75 1.38
N HIS A 200 5.52 9.84 2.10
CA HIS A 200 6.47 10.93 2.33
C HIS A 200 7.22 10.81 3.67
N ASP A 201 6.88 9.81 4.51
CA ASP A 201 7.62 9.49 5.73
C ASP A 201 8.90 8.71 5.38
N LEU A 202 9.97 9.46 5.07
CA LEU A 202 11.25 8.87 4.68
C LEU A 202 11.92 8.09 5.83
N GLU A 203 11.60 8.39 7.08
CA GLU A 203 12.06 7.60 8.22
C GLU A 203 11.44 6.20 8.23
N LEU A 204 10.14 6.09 7.89
CA LEU A 204 9.48 4.80 7.72
C LEU A 204 10.17 3.98 6.63
N VAL A 205 10.52 4.63 5.50
CA VAL A 205 11.21 3.97 4.39
C VAL A 205 12.57 3.42 4.83
N VAL A 206 13.37 4.23 5.53
CA VAL A 206 14.68 3.79 6.06
C VAL A 206 14.56 2.65 7.07
N GLN A 207 13.51 2.67 7.91
CA GLN A 207 13.34 1.69 8.99
C GLN A 207 12.76 0.35 8.53
N LEU A 208 11.87 0.34 7.53
CA LEU A 208 11.12 -0.86 7.14
C LEU A 208 11.45 -1.40 5.75
N CYS A 209 11.83 -0.53 4.81
CA CYS A 209 11.98 -0.94 3.43
C CYS A 209 13.39 -1.47 3.16
N THR A 210 13.47 -2.53 2.36
CA THR A 210 14.74 -3.08 1.87
C THR A 210 15.22 -2.37 0.61
N ARG A 211 14.30 -1.73 -0.13
CA ARG A 211 14.55 -0.93 -1.32
C ARG A 211 13.62 0.27 -1.36
N ALA A 212 14.11 1.39 -1.84
CA ALA A 212 13.32 2.57 -2.17
C ALA A 212 13.30 2.79 -3.68
N VAL A 213 12.18 3.32 -4.18
CA VAL A 213 11.94 3.66 -5.58
C VAL A 213 11.43 5.09 -5.62
N ILE A 214 12.08 5.96 -6.40
CA ILE A 214 11.62 7.33 -6.63
C ILE A 214 10.77 7.36 -7.89
N LEU A 215 9.50 7.73 -7.74
CA LEU A 215 8.58 8.01 -8.84
C LEU A 215 8.45 9.53 -9.00
N ASP A 216 8.68 10.03 -10.21
CA ASP A 216 8.49 11.43 -10.55
C ASP A 216 7.98 11.57 -11.99
N GLY A 217 7.01 12.47 -12.21
CA GLY A 217 6.38 12.68 -13.52
C GLY A 217 5.86 11.39 -14.17
N GLY A 218 5.40 10.42 -13.40
CA GLY A 218 4.88 9.14 -13.88
C GLY A 218 5.94 8.12 -14.30
N LYS A 219 7.22 8.32 -13.93
CA LYS A 219 8.35 7.41 -14.24
C LYS A 219 9.14 7.06 -12.99
N ILE A 220 9.70 5.86 -12.94
CA ILE A 220 10.75 5.54 -11.98
C ILE A 220 12.04 6.23 -12.44
N VAL A 221 12.57 7.11 -11.60
CA VAL A 221 13.77 7.89 -11.91
C VAL A 221 15.00 7.38 -11.18
N ALA A 222 14.82 6.70 -10.06
CA ALA A 222 15.89 6.02 -9.34
C ALA A 222 15.35 4.92 -8.44
N GLU A 223 16.16 3.93 -8.14
CA GLU A 223 15.88 2.88 -7.14
C GLU A 223 17.17 2.38 -6.50
N GLY A 224 17.09 1.93 -5.26
CA GLY A 224 18.23 1.40 -4.53
C GLY A 224 17.98 1.19 -3.05
N PRO A 225 19.01 0.81 -2.27
CA PRO A 225 18.92 0.75 -0.82
C PRO A 225 18.49 2.10 -0.25
N PRO A 226 17.53 2.15 0.70
CA PRO A 226 16.98 3.42 1.19
C PRO A 226 18.04 4.39 1.73
N ALA A 227 19.01 3.87 2.50
CA ALA A 227 20.04 4.71 3.09
C ALA A 227 20.91 5.40 2.04
N ASP A 228 21.27 4.69 0.97
CA ASP A 228 22.11 5.22 -0.10
C ASP A 228 21.34 6.20 -0.97
N LEU A 229 20.13 5.81 -1.39
CA LEU A 229 19.27 6.61 -2.26
C LEU A 229 18.88 7.95 -1.60
N LEU A 230 18.50 7.91 -0.33
CA LEU A 230 18.06 9.09 0.41
C LEU A 230 19.21 9.95 0.94
N ALA A 231 20.45 9.44 0.88
CA ALA A 231 21.65 10.24 1.18
C ALA A 231 22.11 11.10 -0.01
N ASP A 232 21.70 10.76 -1.23
CA ASP A 232 22.02 11.53 -2.45
C ASP A 232 21.17 12.83 -2.50
N GLU A 233 21.68 13.87 -1.86
CA GLU A 233 20.99 15.17 -1.77
C GLU A 233 20.74 15.80 -3.14
N PRO A 234 21.67 15.82 -4.11
CA PRO A 234 21.39 16.30 -5.47
C PRO A 234 20.24 15.58 -6.15
N LEU A 235 20.18 14.25 -6.04
CA LEU A 235 19.08 13.45 -6.58
C LEU A 235 17.74 13.80 -5.90
N MET A 236 17.74 13.87 -4.57
CA MET A 236 16.53 14.19 -3.81
C MET A 236 15.96 15.56 -4.19
N LEU A 237 16.81 16.59 -4.24
CA LEU A 237 16.40 17.94 -4.60
C LEU A 237 15.93 18.03 -6.07
N ALA A 238 16.56 17.32 -6.99
CA ALA A 238 16.17 17.30 -8.40
C ALA A 238 14.73 16.77 -8.60
N HIS A 239 14.25 15.94 -7.67
CA HIS A 239 12.92 15.34 -7.69
C HIS A 239 11.97 15.87 -6.60
N GLY A 240 12.25 17.07 -6.07
CA GLY A 240 11.37 17.76 -5.12
C GLY A 240 11.25 17.07 -3.76
N LEU A 241 12.27 16.31 -3.36
CA LEU A 241 12.36 15.61 -2.09
C LEU A 241 13.45 16.23 -1.21
N GLU A 242 13.31 16.11 0.10
CA GLU A 242 14.30 16.55 1.08
C GLU A 242 14.99 15.35 1.74
N ARG A 243 16.25 15.51 2.09
CA ARG A 243 17.00 14.49 2.81
C ARG A 243 16.43 14.29 4.22
N PRO A 244 16.13 13.04 4.66
CA PRO A 244 15.57 12.79 5.98
C PRO A 244 16.58 13.12 7.10
N HIS A 245 16.08 13.70 8.20
CA HIS A 245 16.92 14.09 9.34
C HIS A 245 17.70 12.92 9.94
N ILE A 246 17.16 11.70 9.92
CA ILE A 246 17.83 10.51 10.45
C ILE A 246 19.18 10.21 9.74
N LEU A 247 19.36 10.67 8.52
CA LEU A 247 20.61 10.51 7.76
C LEU A 247 21.54 11.72 7.86
N GLN A 248 21.13 12.81 8.54
CA GLN A 248 21.94 14.03 8.70
C GLN A 248 22.97 13.91 9.85
N HIS A 249 22.81 12.94 10.76
CA HIS A 249 23.62 12.81 11.98
C HIS A 249 24.63 11.66 11.92
N HIS A 250 25.27 11.40 10.76
CA HIS A 250 26.53 10.66 10.78
C HIS A 250 27.68 11.65 11.00
N HIS A 251 27.95 11.98 12.27
CA HIS A 251 29.26 12.48 12.65
C HIS A 251 30.24 11.31 12.59
N PRO A 252 31.32 11.40 11.79
CA PRO A 252 32.41 10.44 11.93
C PRO A 252 33.06 10.66 13.31
N HIS A 253 33.07 9.61 14.12
CA HIS A 253 33.95 9.53 15.30
C HIS A 253 35.33 9.11 14.86
#